data_d779bb84a1c90ef294563523ccbd425e
#
_entry.id   d779bb84a1c90ef294563523ccbd425e
#
_cell.length_a   1.000
_cell.length_b   1.000
_cell.length_c   1.000
_cell.angle_alpha   90.00
_cell.angle_beta   90.00
_cell.angle_gamma   90.00
#
_symmetry.space_group_name_H-M   'P 1'
#
loop_
_entity.id
_entity.type
_entity.pdbx_description
1 polymer ?
#
loop_
_entity_poly.entity_id
_entity_poly.type
_entity_poly.pdbx_seq_one_letter_code
_entity_poly.pdbx_strand_id
1 'polypeptide(L)'
;MNEMTKSHPLRIRHGDYSFIKGNVLDIGCGPDAIKLDPPSTVRGWDLPDGDAQYLSSIEDKTFDCIVSAHCLEHVHDPAIALQNWSRVLKESGYIYALVPLYSAYEKFRDFQFGSEHPAKFNDDHKTSWDIVSVEKPLNHEHYDYKRIVQIGKNAGLHLVDLRMELDGFHWDRWNDPDFDSTMHGGLVQLCLIFQKI
;
A
#
# COMPACT_ATOMS: atom_id res chain seq x y z
N MET A 1 14.81 3.98 -7.25
CA MET A 1 14.00 2.82 -7.72
C MET A 1 12.75 2.85 -6.88
N ASN A 2 11.57 2.91 -7.49
CA ASN A 2 10.32 2.95 -6.73
C ASN A 2 9.97 1.56 -6.16
N GLU A 3 9.05 1.50 -5.18
CA GLU A 3 8.70 0.24 -4.49
C GLU A 3 8.05 -0.77 -5.44
N MET A 4 7.31 -0.30 -6.45
CA MET A 4 6.75 -1.16 -7.49
C MET A 4 7.82 -1.86 -8.33
N THR A 5 8.93 -1.19 -8.61
CA THR A 5 10.06 -1.78 -9.33
C THR A 5 10.83 -2.77 -8.45
N LYS A 6 11.08 -2.44 -7.17
CA LYS A 6 11.72 -3.36 -6.22
C LYS A 6 10.95 -4.68 -6.08
N SER A 7 9.64 -4.59 -5.95
CA SER A 7 8.78 -5.76 -5.73
C SER A 7 8.39 -6.51 -7.01
N HIS A 8 8.86 -6.08 -8.19
CA HIS A 8 8.54 -6.73 -9.47
C HIS A 8 8.83 -8.24 -9.51
N PRO A 9 10.01 -8.75 -9.05
CA PRO A 9 10.25 -10.19 -9.03
C PRO A 9 9.27 -10.95 -8.13
N LEU A 10 8.86 -10.33 -7.02
CA LEU A 10 7.92 -10.92 -6.08
C LEU A 10 6.52 -11.01 -6.70
N ARG A 11 6.07 -9.97 -7.41
CA ARG A 11 4.80 -9.98 -8.15
C ARG A 11 4.73 -11.06 -9.21
N ILE A 12 5.83 -11.29 -9.93
CA ILE A 12 5.91 -12.42 -10.89
C ILE A 12 5.73 -13.75 -10.15
N ARG A 13 6.45 -13.94 -9.05
CA ARG A 13 6.39 -15.16 -8.25
C ARG A 13 4.99 -15.47 -7.71
N HIS A 14 4.28 -14.42 -7.25
CA HIS A 14 2.93 -14.54 -6.70
C HIS A 14 1.82 -14.57 -7.78
N GLY A 15 2.15 -14.28 -9.03
CA GLY A 15 1.16 -14.20 -10.11
C GLY A 15 0.27 -12.95 -10.05
N ASP A 16 0.74 -11.88 -9.39
CA ASP A 16 -0.03 -10.65 -9.14
C ASP A 16 -0.44 -9.92 -10.41
N TYR A 17 0.30 -10.11 -11.50
CA TYR A 17 -0.06 -9.56 -12.81
C TYR A 17 -1.36 -10.14 -13.38
N SER A 18 -1.93 -11.19 -12.77
CA SER A 18 -3.30 -11.60 -13.06
C SER A 18 -4.34 -10.57 -12.63
N PHE A 19 -4.04 -9.75 -11.61
CA PHE A 19 -4.87 -8.65 -11.11
C PHE A 19 -4.50 -7.31 -11.77
N ILE A 20 -3.21 -7.08 -12.05
CA ILE A 20 -2.66 -5.82 -12.58
C ILE A 20 -2.66 -5.86 -14.11
N LYS A 21 -3.80 -5.55 -14.73
CA LYS A 21 -3.98 -5.60 -16.19
C LYS A 21 -5.10 -4.69 -16.67
N GLY A 22 -5.19 -4.50 -17.98
CA GLY A 22 -6.19 -3.67 -18.63
C GLY A 22 -5.82 -2.19 -18.61
N ASN A 23 -6.78 -1.31 -18.41
CA ASN A 23 -6.54 0.12 -18.22
C ASN A 23 -6.22 0.37 -16.74
N VAL A 24 -4.98 0.65 -16.43
CA VAL A 24 -4.45 0.73 -15.07
C VAL A 24 -4.17 2.17 -14.66
N LEU A 25 -4.60 2.56 -13.47
CA LEU A 25 -4.21 3.81 -12.82
C LEU A 25 -3.13 3.51 -11.78
N ASP A 26 -1.97 4.15 -11.88
CA ASP A 26 -0.87 4.03 -10.91
C ASP A 26 -0.83 5.29 -10.05
N ILE A 27 -1.32 5.19 -8.80
CA ILE A 27 -1.48 6.32 -7.88
C ILE A 27 -0.25 6.44 -6.97
N GLY A 28 0.30 7.64 -6.91
CA GLY A 28 1.56 7.91 -6.21
C GLY A 28 2.76 7.38 -6.98
N CYS A 29 2.67 7.38 -8.31
CA CYS A 29 3.67 6.77 -9.18
C CYS A 29 5.02 7.51 -9.20
N GLY A 30 5.08 8.75 -8.70
CA GLY A 30 6.25 9.59 -8.86
C GLY A 30 6.57 9.81 -10.35
N PRO A 31 7.85 9.93 -10.70
CA PRO A 31 8.27 10.13 -12.08
C PRO A 31 8.29 8.85 -12.94
N ASP A 32 8.00 7.69 -12.35
CA ASP A 32 8.23 6.39 -13.00
C ASP A 32 7.06 5.42 -12.73
N ALA A 33 5.94 5.66 -13.42
CA ALA A 33 4.78 4.78 -13.35
C ALA A 33 5.13 3.34 -13.79
N ILE A 34 4.40 2.37 -13.23
CA ILE A 34 4.56 0.94 -13.59
C ILE A 34 4.47 0.74 -15.10
N LYS A 35 5.29 -0.18 -15.62
CA LYS A 35 5.28 -0.55 -17.04
C LYS A 35 4.65 -1.92 -17.21
N LEU A 36 3.67 -1.99 -18.09
CA LEU A 36 2.95 -3.24 -18.41
C LEU A 36 3.05 -3.51 -19.90
N ASP A 37 3.05 -4.78 -20.26
CA ASP A 37 3.01 -5.20 -21.65
C ASP A 37 1.61 -4.99 -22.27
N PRO A 38 1.55 -4.70 -23.59
CA PRO A 38 0.29 -4.66 -24.31
C PRO A 38 -0.53 -5.97 -24.17
N PRO A 39 -1.87 -5.93 -24.15
CA PRO A 39 -2.71 -4.76 -24.42
C PRO A 39 -2.99 -3.83 -23.23
N SER A 40 -2.33 -4.03 -22.08
CA SER A 40 -2.53 -3.17 -20.91
C SER A 40 -1.98 -1.77 -21.16
N THR A 41 -2.65 -0.77 -20.58
CA THR A 41 -2.24 0.64 -20.60
C THR A 41 -2.12 1.15 -19.18
N VAL A 42 -1.22 2.11 -18.94
CA VAL A 42 -1.01 2.70 -17.62
C VAL A 42 -1.13 4.21 -17.72
N ARG A 43 -1.91 4.78 -16.81
CA ARG A 43 -1.94 6.21 -16.51
C ARG A 43 -1.33 6.43 -15.13
N GLY A 44 -0.25 7.20 -15.05
CA GLY A 44 0.29 7.68 -13.78
C GLY A 44 -0.59 8.77 -13.18
N TRP A 45 -0.63 8.85 -11.87
CA TRP A 45 -1.28 9.91 -11.09
C TRP A 45 -0.41 10.28 -9.91
N ASP A 46 -0.06 11.56 -9.79
CA ASP A 46 0.74 12.09 -8.68
C ASP A 46 0.28 13.51 -8.33
N LEU A 47 0.93 14.13 -7.34
CA LEU A 47 0.57 15.46 -6.82
C LEU A 47 0.25 16.52 -7.89
N PRO A 48 0.99 16.62 -9.02
CA PRO A 48 0.64 17.58 -10.08
C PRO A 48 -0.71 17.29 -10.76
N ASP A 49 -1.20 16.04 -10.74
CA ASP A 49 -2.48 15.64 -11.32
C ASP A 49 -3.66 15.90 -10.38
N GLY A 50 -3.39 15.96 -9.07
CA GLY A 50 -4.34 16.23 -8.01
C GLY A 50 -4.22 15.29 -6.82
N ASP A 51 -5.08 15.52 -5.82
CA ASP A 51 -5.09 14.74 -4.58
C ASP A 51 -5.51 13.29 -4.84
N ALA A 52 -4.64 12.35 -4.45
CA ALA A 52 -4.86 10.91 -4.55
C ALA A 52 -6.09 10.43 -3.77
N GLN A 53 -6.47 11.13 -2.70
CA GLN A 53 -7.64 10.80 -1.88
C GLN A 53 -8.97 11.00 -2.64
N TYR A 54 -9.03 11.98 -3.52
CA TYR A 54 -10.31 12.37 -4.15
C TYR A 54 -10.44 11.95 -5.61
N LEU A 55 -9.36 11.97 -6.38
CA LEU A 55 -9.36 11.69 -7.83
C LEU A 55 -10.46 12.45 -8.59
N SER A 56 -10.64 13.74 -8.25
CA SER A 56 -11.83 14.52 -8.61
C SER A 56 -12.01 14.73 -10.11
N SER A 57 -10.92 14.69 -10.90
CA SER A 57 -10.97 14.86 -12.35
C SER A 57 -11.07 13.54 -13.13
N ILE A 58 -11.19 12.40 -12.42
CA ILE A 58 -11.33 11.08 -13.04
C ILE A 58 -12.80 10.68 -13.05
N GLU A 59 -13.28 10.27 -14.22
CA GLU A 59 -14.64 9.76 -14.41
C GLU A 59 -14.83 8.40 -13.72
N ASP A 60 -16.05 8.11 -13.31
CA ASP A 60 -16.44 6.84 -12.72
C ASP A 60 -16.19 5.69 -13.69
N LYS A 61 -15.88 4.51 -13.16
CA LYS A 61 -15.75 3.25 -13.91
C LYS A 61 -14.79 3.33 -15.11
N THR A 62 -13.67 4.03 -14.95
CA THR A 62 -12.68 4.25 -16.01
C THR A 62 -11.63 3.14 -16.06
N PHE A 63 -11.18 2.63 -14.91
CA PHE A 63 -10.04 1.73 -14.83
C PHE A 63 -10.43 0.29 -14.52
N ASP A 64 -9.67 -0.65 -15.07
CA ASP A 64 -9.79 -2.09 -14.75
C ASP A 64 -9.00 -2.43 -13.48
N CYS A 65 -7.91 -1.71 -13.21
CA CYS A 65 -7.10 -1.88 -12.01
C CYS A 65 -6.53 -0.53 -11.52
N ILE A 66 -6.42 -0.41 -10.22
CA ILE A 66 -5.63 0.63 -9.55
C ILE A 66 -4.41 -0.05 -8.92
N VAL A 67 -3.25 0.55 -9.11
CA VAL A 67 -2.02 0.21 -8.40
C VAL A 67 -1.61 1.38 -7.55
N SER A 68 -1.14 1.13 -6.34
CA SER A 68 -0.59 2.17 -5.47
C SER A 68 0.49 1.56 -4.60
N ALA A 69 1.67 2.16 -4.60
CA ALA A 69 2.79 1.69 -3.80
C ALA A 69 3.31 2.83 -2.92
N HIS A 70 3.19 2.64 -1.61
CA HIS A 70 3.63 3.61 -0.60
C HIS A 70 3.04 5.02 -0.84
N CYS A 71 1.72 5.07 -1.03
CA CYS A 71 0.96 6.31 -1.17
C CYS A 71 -0.25 6.36 -0.22
N LEU A 72 -0.91 5.22 0.03
CA LEU A 72 -2.14 5.18 0.83
C LEU A 72 -1.92 5.58 2.29
N GLU A 73 -0.73 5.37 2.84
CA GLU A 73 -0.34 5.80 4.19
C GLU A 73 -0.17 7.33 4.32
N HIS A 74 0.01 8.02 3.20
CA HIS A 74 0.18 9.48 3.17
C HIS A 74 -1.15 10.24 3.02
N VAL A 75 -2.25 9.59 2.64
CA VAL A 75 -3.55 10.25 2.57
C VAL A 75 -4.13 10.50 3.96
N HIS A 76 -4.89 11.58 4.12
CA HIS A 76 -5.47 11.93 5.41
C HIS A 76 -6.57 10.97 5.85
N ASP A 77 -7.36 10.47 4.91
CA ASP A 77 -8.47 9.55 5.18
C ASP A 77 -8.47 8.39 4.15
N PRO A 78 -7.85 7.25 4.49
CA PRO A 78 -7.83 6.08 3.63
C PRO A 78 -9.22 5.51 3.31
N ALA A 79 -10.22 5.71 4.17
CA ALA A 79 -11.57 5.25 3.88
C ALA A 79 -12.20 6.09 2.74
N ILE A 80 -12.01 7.41 2.75
CA ILE A 80 -12.42 8.28 1.64
C ILE A 80 -11.61 7.96 0.38
N ALA A 81 -10.30 7.72 0.50
CA ALA A 81 -9.47 7.34 -0.63
C ALA A 81 -9.99 6.06 -1.29
N LEU A 82 -10.22 4.99 -0.52
CA LEU A 82 -10.74 3.72 -1.06
C LEU A 82 -12.14 3.85 -1.69
N GLN A 83 -13.02 4.72 -1.16
CA GLN A 83 -14.31 5.02 -1.78
C GLN A 83 -14.14 5.64 -3.16
N ASN A 84 -13.26 6.65 -3.30
CA ASN A 84 -12.99 7.29 -4.58
C ASN A 84 -12.23 6.38 -5.55
N TRP A 85 -11.31 5.56 -5.06
CA TRP A 85 -10.63 4.56 -5.87
C TRP A 85 -11.63 3.51 -6.38
N SER A 86 -12.54 3.04 -5.53
CA SER A 86 -13.64 2.16 -5.94
C SER A 86 -14.56 2.83 -6.97
N ARG A 87 -14.87 4.12 -6.82
CA ARG A 87 -15.70 4.88 -7.76
C ARG A 87 -15.12 4.85 -9.19
N VAL A 88 -13.82 5.09 -9.32
CA VAL A 88 -13.17 5.14 -10.64
C VAL A 88 -12.85 3.77 -11.23
N LEU A 89 -12.96 2.68 -10.43
CA LEU A 89 -12.86 1.31 -10.92
C LEU A 89 -14.15 0.87 -11.64
N LYS A 90 -13.99 0.08 -12.68
CA LYS A 90 -15.05 -0.72 -13.28
C LYS A 90 -15.53 -1.80 -12.31
N GLU A 91 -16.71 -2.35 -12.56
CA GLU A 91 -17.20 -3.53 -11.83
C GLU A 91 -16.22 -4.70 -11.98
N SER A 92 -16.00 -5.43 -10.89
CA SER A 92 -15.01 -6.52 -10.79
C SER A 92 -13.54 -6.11 -10.97
N GLY A 93 -13.26 -4.79 -11.04
CA GLY A 93 -11.89 -4.26 -11.08
C GLY A 93 -11.15 -4.44 -9.74
N TYR A 94 -9.84 -4.28 -9.77
CA TYR A 94 -8.98 -4.54 -8.62
C TYR A 94 -8.25 -3.29 -8.14
N ILE A 95 -8.03 -3.21 -6.83
CA ILE A 95 -7.03 -2.33 -6.22
C ILE A 95 -5.89 -3.21 -5.72
N TYR A 96 -4.68 -2.94 -6.17
CA TYR A 96 -3.44 -3.53 -5.71
C TYR A 96 -2.65 -2.45 -4.98
N ALA A 97 -2.64 -2.49 -3.65
CA ALA A 97 -1.99 -1.49 -2.82
C ALA A 97 -0.87 -2.09 -1.98
N LEU A 98 0.27 -1.42 -1.95
CA LEU A 98 1.39 -1.70 -1.06
C LEU A 98 1.48 -0.56 -0.05
N VAL A 99 1.54 -0.90 1.22
CA VAL A 99 1.72 0.06 2.33
C VAL A 99 2.83 -0.44 3.26
N PRO A 100 3.56 0.45 3.95
CA PRO A 100 4.56 0.03 4.92
C PRO A 100 3.96 -0.88 6.00
N LEU A 101 4.64 -1.98 6.31
CA LEU A 101 4.27 -2.84 7.44
C LEU A 101 4.77 -2.15 8.73
N TYR A 102 3.84 -1.63 9.53
CA TYR A 102 4.14 -0.79 10.69
C TYR A 102 5.11 -1.45 11.67
N SER A 103 4.86 -2.68 12.08
CA SER A 103 5.68 -3.42 13.05
C SER A 103 7.13 -3.67 12.59
N ALA A 104 7.38 -3.64 11.29
CA ALA A 104 8.71 -3.89 10.73
C ALA A 104 9.35 -2.62 10.13
N TYR A 105 8.59 -1.82 9.40
CA TYR A 105 9.09 -0.60 8.76
C TYR A 105 9.40 0.50 9.78
N GLU A 106 8.45 0.78 10.66
CA GLU A 106 8.57 1.81 11.69
C GLU A 106 9.39 1.31 12.89
N LYS A 107 9.93 0.09 12.84
CA LYS A 107 10.70 -0.54 13.91
C LYS A 107 10.00 -0.48 15.27
N PHE A 108 8.68 -0.69 15.28
CA PHE A 108 7.88 -0.70 16.49
C PHE A 108 8.18 -1.96 17.30
N ARG A 109 9.06 -1.82 18.30
CA ARG A 109 9.61 -2.93 19.07
C ARG A 109 8.87 -3.27 20.34
N ASP A 110 8.08 -2.35 20.87
CA ASP A 110 7.32 -2.57 22.12
C ASP A 110 6.35 -3.77 22.01
N PHE A 111 6.02 -4.18 20.80
CA PHE A 111 5.04 -5.20 20.55
C PHE A 111 5.57 -6.64 20.75
N GLN A 112 6.83 -6.93 20.44
CA GLN A 112 7.33 -8.31 20.48
C GLN A 112 8.54 -8.56 21.38
N PHE A 113 9.37 -7.57 21.69
CA PHE A 113 10.68 -7.82 22.27
C PHE A 113 11.04 -6.96 23.48
N GLY A 114 10.15 -6.09 23.96
CA GLY A 114 10.39 -5.28 25.17
C GLY A 114 11.61 -4.37 25.08
N SER A 115 11.99 -3.89 23.89
CA SER A 115 13.16 -3.05 23.73
C SER A 115 12.84 -1.57 23.99
N GLU A 116 13.77 -0.87 24.66
CA GLU A 116 13.67 0.53 25.04
C GLU A 116 13.85 1.53 23.87
N HIS A 117 13.98 1.06 22.62
CA HIS A 117 14.19 1.96 21.49
C HIS A 117 12.84 2.51 21.00
N PRO A 118 12.68 3.84 20.91
CA PRO A 118 11.45 4.42 20.41
C PRO A 118 11.21 4.01 18.95
N ALA A 119 9.95 3.68 18.64
CA ALA A 119 9.52 3.54 17.26
C ALA A 119 9.79 4.86 16.52
N LYS A 120 10.43 4.76 15.37
CA LYS A 120 10.63 5.91 14.49
C LYS A 120 9.54 5.91 13.45
N PHE A 121 8.41 6.54 13.78
CA PHE A 121 7.34 6.78 12.83
C PHE A 121 7.81 7.81 11.79
N ASN A 122 7.52 7.54 10.51
CA ASN A 122 7.83 8.51 9.46
C ASN A 122 6.83 9.66 9.55
N ASP A 123 7.32 10.87 9.78
CA ASP A 123 6.48 12.07 9.99
C ASP A 123 5.60 12.43 8.78
N ASP A 124 5.94 11.94 7.59
CA ASP A 124 5.15 12.12 6.38
C ASP A 124 3.96 11.14 6.31
N HIS A 125 4.00 10.02 7.04
CA HIS A 125 2.87 9.10 7.13
C HIS A 125 1.74 9.72 7.96
N LYS A 126 0.51 9.59 7.51
CA LYS A 126 -0.69 10.02 8.24
C LYS A 126 -1.34 8.85 8.96
N THR A 127 -1.09 7.65 8.48
CA THR A 127 -1.66 6.41 9.00
C THR A 127 -0.62 5.30 9.03
N SER A 128 -0.85 4.30 9.88
CA SER A 128 -0.02 3.09 9.94
C SER A 128 -0.84 1.84 9.66
N TRP A 129 -0.20 0.80 9.13
CA TRP A 129 -0.85 -0.40 8.63
C TRP A 129 -0.16 -1.66 9.13
N ASP A 130 -0.96 -2.61 9.64
CA ASP A 130 -0.46 -3.90 10.10
C ASP A 130 -1.56 -4.98 10.01
N ILE A 131 -1.19 -6.24 10.20
CA ILE A 131 -2.16 -7.34 10.35
C ILE A 131 -2.69 -7.44 11.77
N VAL A 132 -1.98 -6.88 12.75
CA VAL A 132 -2.31 -6.94 14.17
C VAL A 132 -2.72 -5.59 14.71
N SER A 133 -3.55 -5.61 15.75
CA SER A 133 -3.93 -4.40 16.49
C SER A 133 -2.79 -3.96 17.39
N VAL A 134 -2.63 -2.66 17.55
CA VAL A 134 -1.69 -2.06 18.50
C VAL A 134 -2.44 -1.79 19.80
N GLU A 135 -1.92 -2.32 20.92
CA GLU A 135 -2.57 -2.17 22.23
C GLU A 135 -2.39 -0.77 22.83
N LYS A 136 -1.29 -0.09 22.48
CA LYS A 136 -1.02 1.27 22.99
C LYS A 136 -1.67 2.31 22.09
N PRO A 137 -2.21 3.41 22.67
CA PRO A 137 -2.74 4.50 21.87
C PRO A 137 -1.63 5.14 21.04
N LEU A 138 -1.86 5.29 19.75
CA LEU A 138 -1.01 6.01 18.82
C LEU A 138 -1.51 7.45 18.66
N ASN A 139 -0.63 8.35 18.26
CA ASN A 139 -0.96 9.73 17.92
C ASN A 139 -1.49 9.89 16.48
N HIS A 140 -1.65 8.78 15.75
CA HIS A 140 -2.18 8.69 14.40
C HIS A 140 -3.12 7.48 14.27
N GLU A 141 -3.88 7.40 13.18
CA GLU A 141 -4.76 6.27 12.93
C GLU A 141 -3.99 5.01 12.53
N HIS A 142 -4.39 3.88 13.11
CA HIS A 142 -3.83 2.57 12.82
C HIS A 142 -4.88 1.67 12.18
N TYR A 143 -4.51 1.02 11.08
CA TYR A 143 -5.34 0.10 10.32
C TYR A 143 -4.84 -1.33 10.49
N ASP A 144 -5.45 -2.05 11.42
CA ASP A 144 -5.27 -3.50 11.57
C ASP A 144 -6.15 -4.26 10.57
N TYR A 145 -5.99 -5.58 10.51
CA TYR A 145 -6.77 -6.44 9.62
C TYR A 145 -8.29 -6.15 9.66
N LYS A 146 -8.87 -5.97 10.85
CA LYS A 146 -10.32 -5.74 11.00
C LYS A 146 -10.74 -4.40 10.39
N ARG A 147 -9.97 -3.35 10.65
CA ARG A 147 -10.23 -2.03 10.05
C ARG A 147 -10.02 -2.04 8.54
N ILE A 148 -8.98 -2.71 8.04
CA ILE A 148 -8.72 -2.86 6.61
C ILE A 148 -9.91 -3.50 5.90
N VAL A 149 -10.42 -4.62 6.43
CA VAL A 149 -11.62 -5.29 5.89
C VAL A 149 -12.83 -4.36 5.95
N GLN A 150 -13.01 -3.63 7.05
CA GLN A 150 -14.18 -2.77 7.25
C GLN A 150 -14.20 -1.57 6.30
N ILE A 151 -13.05 -0.88 6.13
CA ILE A 151 -13.00 0.27 5.21
C ILE A 151 -13.15 -0.18 3.75
N GLY A 152 -12.59 -1.34 3.37
CA GLY A 152 -12.81 -1.94 2.06
C GLY A 152 -14.30 -2.21 1.83
N LYS A 153 -14.95 -2.89 2.76
CA LYS A 153 -16.39 -3.19 2.68
C LYS A 153 -17.25 -1.93 2.56
N ASN A 154 -16.93 -0.89 3.30
CA ASN A 154 -17.65 0.40 3.25
C ASN A 154 -17.48 1.10 1.89
N ALA A 155 -16.38 0.82 1.18
CA ALA A 155 -16.11 1.31 -0.16
C ALA A 155 -16.67 0.40 -1.28
N GLY A 156 -17.43 -0.65 -0.96
CA GLY A 156 -17.93 -1.62 -1.95
C GLY A 156 -16.83 -2.55 -2.49
N LEU A 157 -15.81 -2.81 -1.68
CA LEU A 157 -14.67 -3.63 -2.01
C LEU A 157 -14.63 -4.89 -1.14
N HIS A 158 -14.22 -6.00 -1.73
CA HIS A 158 -13.90 -7.24 -1.03
C HIS A 158 -12.39 -7.44 -0.97
N LEU A 159 -11.84 -7.69 0.23
CA LEU A 159 -10.42 -8.01 0.39
C LEU A 159 -10.18 -9.44 -0.11
N VAL A 160 -9.46 -9.56 -1.22
CA VAL A 160 -9.14 -10.84 -1.87
C VAL A 160 -7.88 -11.45 -1.29
N ASP A 161 -6.87 -10.62 -1.02
CA ASP A 161 -5.59 -11.05 -0.48
C ASP A 161 -5.01 -9.98 0.44
N LEU A 162 -4.35 -10.43 1.50
CA LEU A 162 -3.54 -9.60 2.41
C LEU A 162 -2.33 -10.41 2.82
N ARG A 163 -1.15 -9.93 2.52
CA ARG A 163 0.10 -10.61 2.89
C ARG A 163 1.20 -9.64 3.28
N MET A 164 2.07 -10.09 4.18
CA MET A 164 3.32 -9.40 4.50
C MET A 164 4.38 -9.75 3.45
N GLU A 165 5.10 -8.76 3.00
CA GLU A 165 6.22 -8.91 2.08
C GLU A 165 7.49 -8.41 2.77
N LEU A 166 8.37 -9.37 3.11
CA LEU A 166 9.61 -9.16 3.85
C LEU A 166 10.81 -9.74 3.10
N ASP A 167 10.72 -9.86 1.78
CA ASP A 167 11.82 -10.38 0.95
C ASP A 167 13.04 -9.47 1.06
N GLY A 168 14.21 -10.06 1.35
CA GLY A 168 15.45 -9.32 1.55
C GLY A 168 15.50 -8.51 2.86
N PHE A 169 14.57 -8.74 3.78
CA PHE A 169 14.63 -8.10 5.08
C PHE A 169 15.83 -8.59 5.90
N HIS A 170 16.58 -7.66 6.46
CA HIS A 170 17.81 -7.95 7.23
C HIS A 170 17.49 -8.23 8.71
N TRP A 171 17.10 -9.45 9.02
CA TRP A 171 16.75 -9.88 10.37
C TRP A 171 17.91 -9.77 11.38
N ASP A 172 19.13 -9.93 10.92
CA ASP A 172 20.37 -9.78 11.71
C ASP A 172 20.61 -8.34 12.14
N ARG A 173 20.03 -7.37 11.41
CA ARG A 173 20.14 -5.94 11.68
C ARG A 173 18.84 -5.35 12.27
N TRP A 174 17.89 -6.19 12.66
CA TRP A 174 16.62 -5.74 13.23
C TRP A 174 16.78 -4.79 14.41
N ASN A 175 17.79 -5.03 15.25
CA ASN A 175 18.08 -4.27 16.45
C ASN A 175 18.94 -3.00 16.22
N ASP A 176 19.39 -2.76 15.02
CA ASP A 176 20.17 -1.58 14.67
C ASP A 176 19.23 -0.42 14.32
N PRO A 177 19.15 0.65 15.17
CA PRO A 177 18.23 1.75 14.93
C PRO A 177 18.60 2.58 13.71
N ASP A 178 19.87 2.54 13.29
CA ASP A 178 20.39 3.31 12.17
C ASP A 178 20.34 2.53 10.84
N PHE A 179 20.00 1.24 10.89
CA PHE A 179 19.92 0.41 9.69
C PHE A 179 18.50 0.35 9.14
N ASP A 180 18.34 0.73 7.89
CA ASP A 180 17.07 0.64 7.15
C ASP A 180 17.17 -0.44 6.05
N SER A 181 16.44 -1.55 6.22
CA SER A 181 16.41 -2.64 5.26
C SER A 181 15.91 -2.20 3.88
N THR A 182 15.02 -1.21 3.81
CA THR A 182 14.46 -0.72 2.53
C THR A 182 15.51 -0.02 1.68
N MET A 183 16.44 0.67 2.31
CA MET A 183 17.59 1.32 1.64
C MET A 183 18.60 0.29 1.10
N HIS A 184 18.53 -0.95 1.58
CA HIS A 184 19.40 -2.07 1.17
C HIS A 184 18.65 -3.11 0.32
N GLY A 185 17.53 -2.71 -0.28
CA GLY A 185 16.77 -3.55 -1.22
C GLY A 185 15.75 -4.49 -0.57
N GLY A 186 15.61 -4.47 0.75
CA GLY A 186 14.58 -5.23 1.46
C GLY A 186 13.18 -4.67 1.21
N LEU A 187 12.19 -5.56 1.14
CA LEU A 187 10.77 -5.20 1.17
C LEU A 187 10.29 -5.22 2.62
N VAL A 188 9.51 -4.23 3.03
CA VAL A 188 8.95 -4.13 4.38
C VAL A 188 7.53 -3.56 4.27
N GLN A 189 6.61 -4.36 3.74
CA GLN A 189 5.31 -3.87 3.34
C GLN A 189 4.18 -4.89 3.51
N LEU A 190 2.95 -4.39 3.55
CA LEU A 190 1.73 -5.16 3.34
C LEU A 190 1.29 -5.02 1.88
N CYS A 191 0.96 -6.13 1.26
CA CYS A 191 0.23 -6.16 0.01
C CYS A 191 -1.26 -6.36 0.31
N LEU A 192 -2.08 -5.46 -0.20
CA LEU A 192 -3.53 -5.46 -0.07
C LEU A 192 -4.13 -5.59 -1.47
N ILE A 193 -4.92 -6.63 -1.72
CA ILE A 193 -5.64 -6.78 -2.97
C ILE A 193 -7.13 -6.76 -2.68
N PHE A 194 -7.81 -5.74 -3.21
CA PHE A 194 -9.26 -5.63 -3.14
C PHE A 194 -9.87 -5.83 -4.52
N GLN A 195 -11.08 -6.38 -4.54
CA GLN A 195 -11.93 -6.46 -5.73
C GLN A 195 -13.22 -5.66 -5.51
N LYS A 196 -13.62 -4.87 -6.49
CA LYS A 196 -14.92 -4.20 -6.50
C LYS A 196 -16.03 -5.22 -6.75
N ILE A 197 -17.08 -5.20 -5.91
CA ILE A 197 -18.25 -6.09 -5.93
C ILE A 197 -19.52 -5.32 -6.32
#